data_5dfa81e5fcf52593cf6d917911f03032
#
_entry.id   5dfa81e5fcf52593cf6d917911f03032
#
_cell.length_a   1.000
_cell.length_b   1.000
_cell.length_c   1.000
_cell.angle_alpha   90.00
_cell.angle_beta   90.00
_cell.angle_gamma   90.00
#
_symmetry.space_group_name_H-M   'P 1'
#
loop_
_entity.id
_entity.type
_entity.pdbx_description
1 polymer ?
#
loop_
_entity_poly.entity_id
_entity_poly.type
_entity_poly.pdbx_seq_one_letter_code
_entity_poly.pdbx_strand_id
1 'polypeptide(L)'
;MENIYRNVYSGEVDETYAGKEVRVAGWINSIRKLGGLTFVTLRDEKGIVQIITEDADMFKGITRESTVTITGTVRLRTEDMINPNMKTGKIEILASSVEVLGECASILPFEINRSREEASEETRLKYRYLDLRNPKVHDNMVFRFKVIDYIRSLMKSMDFTEISTPIITTSSPEGARDFIIPSRKYKGKFYALPQAPQIYKQLLMVSGFNKYFQIAPCFRDEDCRADRTLEFYQLDFEMSFVTEEDVYKVGEKIFYDVFSNFTDKYVSPAPFRRIPYSEAMLKYGSDKPDLRNPLIISELTNIFKNTTFTPFIGSIIRGIKVSNIEKSNSWYKKIEEYAKEIGLSGLAYLKVTEENTLKGSLDKYLTDEERSELFTSLELKANDTLFIISDKKKCEKYAGLLRTKLGEELDLIDKDRYEFCIVNDFPFYEWNEEDNKWDFGHNPFSMPQGGLDALNNEPIESILAYQYDFVCNGCEMASGAVRNHSIEIMKKAFLLAGYDEEVVKTKFKSLYTAFQYGAPPHAGMAPGIDRIIMLLTGEENLREVQIFPPNVSGQDLLMGGPTEVTEAQLRETHLKIRD
;
A
#
# COMPACT_ATOMS: atom_id res chain seq x y z
N MET A 1 20.86 -4.59 -34.70
CA MET A 1 22.12 -5.22 -34.28
C MET A 1 21.87 -6.71 -34.15
N GLU A 2 22.68 -7.53 -34.81
CA GLU A 2 22.57 -8.98 -34.72
C GLU A 2 23.09 -9.41 -33.31
N ASN A 3 22.27 -10.11 -32.54
CA ASN A 3 22.68 -10.58 -31.22
C ASN A 3 23.46 -11.88 -31.37
N ILE A 4 24.73 -11.90 -30.97
CA ILE A 4 25.61 -13.05 -31.12
C ILE A 4 25.24 -14.24 -30.21
N TYR A 5 24.48 -14.03 -29.16
CA TYR A 5 24.09 -15.08 -28.20
C TYR A 5 22.75 -15.70 -28.51
N ARG A 6 21.83 -14.97 -29.17
CA ARG A 6 20.51 -15.48 -29.54
C ARG A 6 19.94 -14.73 -30.75
N ASN A 7 19.15 -15.43 -31.58
CA ASN A 7 18.36 -14.83 -32.64
C ASN A 7 16.85 -14.87 -32.35
N VAL A 8 16.43 -15.60 -31.33
CA VAL A 8 15.05 -15.67 -30.86
C VAL A 8 15.03 -15.92 -29.33
N TYR A 9 14.01 -15.42 -28.65
CA TYR A 9 13.80 -15.75 -27.23
C TYR A 9 13.25 -17.17 -27.07
N SER A 10 13.66 -17.85 -25.98
CA SER A 10 13.23 -19.22 -25.66
C SER A 10 11.70 -19.36 -25.59
N GLY A 11 11.02 -18.40 -24.95
CA GLY A 11 9.56 -18.40 -24.81
C GLY A 11 8.79 -17.91 -26.05
N GLU A 12 9.48 -17.50 -27.12
CA GLU A 12 8.88 -17.03 -28.39
C GLU A 12 9.05 -18.03 -29.54
N VAL A 13 9.77 -19.14 -29.32
CA VAL A 13 9.87 -20.19 -30.31
C VAL A 13 8.54 -20.95 -30.40
N ASP A 14 7.95 -20.97 -31.59
CA ASP A 14 6.68 -21.63 -31.89
C ASP A 14 6.78 -22.57 -33.11
N GLU A 15 5.66 -23.11 -33.55
CA GLU A 15 5.57 -24.05 -34.66
C GLU A 15 6.05 -23.45 -36.01
N THR A 16 6.06 -22.12 -36.15
CA THR A 16 6.55 -21.44 -37.39
C THR A 16 8.06 -21.55 -37.59
N TYR A 17 8.79 -21.93 -36.52
CA TYR A 17 10.23 -22.19 -36.55
C TYR A 17 10.55 -23.66 -36.89
N ALA A 18 9.58 -24.53 -37.09
CA ALA A 18 9.82 -25.94 -37.38
C ALA A 18 10.75 -26.12 -38.59
N GLY A 19 11.79 -26.92 -38.44
CA GLY A 19 12.84 -27.16 -39.42
C GLY A 19 13.91 -26.06 -39.55
N LYS A 20 13.77 -24.94 -38.84
CA LYS A 20 14.75 -23.86 -38.85
C LYS A 20 15.79 -24.05 -37.75
N GLU A 21 17.02 -23.62 -38.01
CA GLU A 21 18.04 -23.48 -36.97
C GLU A 21 17.80 -22.19 -36.18
N VAL A 22 17.82 -22.32 -34.88
CA VAL A 22 17.68 -21.21 -33.92
C VAL A 22 18.85 -21.19 -32.94
N ARG A 23 19.14 -20.01 -32.44
CA ARG A 23 20.06 -19.81 -31.29
C ARG A 23 19.28 -19.17 -30.16
N VAL A 24 19.21 -19.86 -29.02
CA VAL A 24 18.53 -19.42 -27.81
C VAL A 24 19.54 -19.27 -26.67
N ALA A 25 19.31 -18.32 -25.77
CA ALA A 25 20.18 -18.12 -24.61
C ALA A 25 19.33 -17.88 -23.35
N GLY A 26 19.79 -18.43 -22.23
CA GLY A 26 19.05 -18.32 -20.96
C GLY A 26 19.70 -19.13 -19.85
N TRP A 27 18.92 -19.43 -18.85
CA TRP A 27 19.31 -20.24 -17.67
C TRP A 27 18.81 -21.68 -17.82
N ILE A 28 19.68 -22.64 -17.47
CA ILE A 28 19.30 -24.05 -17.38
C ILE A 28 18.30 -24.23 -16.22
N ASN A 29 17.03 -24.44 -16.54
CA ASN A 29 15.98 -24.64 -15.54
C ASN A 29 15.94 -26.10 -15.01
N SER A 30 16.11 -27.10 -15.90
CA SER A 30 16.23 -28.49 -15.51
C SER A 30 17.04 -29.30 -16.53
N ILE A 31 17.71 -30.37 -16.05
CA ILE A 31 18.38 -31.36 -16.89
C ILE A 31 17.90 -32.74 -16.45
N ARG A 32 17.43 -33.57 -17.40
CA ARG A 32 16.97 -34.93 -17.15
C ARG A 32 17.52 -35.87 -18.22
N LYS A 33 17.99 -37.05 -17.80
CA LYS A 33 18.43 -38.12 -18.72
C LYS A 33 17.41 -39.23 -18.72
N LEU A 34 16.89 -39.62 -19.88
CA LEU A 34 15.88 -40.65 -20.02
C LEU A 34 16.04 -41.34 -21.38
N GLY A 35 16.17 -42.67 -21.40
CA GLY A 35 16.14 -43.49 -22.64
C GLY A 35 17.24 -43.13 -23.66
N GLY A 36 18.44 -42.70 -23.19
CA GLY A 36 19.54 -42.30 -24.08
C GLY A 36 19.48 -40.86 -24.55
N LEU A 37 18.41 -40.15 -24.24
CA LEU A 37 18.24 -38.72 -24.53
C LEU A 37 18.50 -37.87 -23.28
N THR A 38 19.06 -36.68 -23.49
CA THR A 38 19.12 -35.64 -22.47
C THR A 38 18.07 -34.57 -22.78
N PHE A 39 17.18 -34.33 -21.83
CA PHE A 39 16.16 -33.29 -21.87
C PHE A 39 16.60 -32.14 -20.97
N VAL A 40 16.62 -30.95 -21.54
CA VAL A 40 16.95 -29.72 -20.84
C VAL A 40 15.81 -28.72 -21.03
N THR A 41 15.41 -28.03 -19.97
CA THR A 41 14.54 -26.86 -20.13
C THR A 41 15.39 -25.60 -19.97
N LEU A 42 15.33 -24.72 -20.95
CA LEU A 42 16.00 -23.42 -20.94
C LEU A 42 14.99 -22.33 -20.69
N ARG A 43 15.25 -21.47 -19.71
CA ARG A 43 14.41 -20.35 -19.31
C ARG A 43 15.06 -19.02 -19.70
N ASP A 44 14.28 -18.11 -20.25
CA ASP A 44 14.61 -16.70 -20.38
C ASP A 44 13.44 -15.81 -19.90
N GLU A 45 13.51 -14.50 -20.14
CA GLU A 45 12.47 -13.53 -19.77
C GLU A 45 11.10 -13.82 -20.40
N LYS A 46 11.06 -14.42 -21.59
CA LYS A 46 9.81 -14.67 -22.34
C LYS A 46 9.20 -16.04 -22.05
N GLY A 47 9.93 -16.92 -21.40
CA GLY A 47 9.43 -18.24 -21.00
C GLY A 47 10.45 -19.36 -21.06
N ILE A 48 9.94 -20.58 -21.23
CA ILE A 48 10.74 -21.81 -21.18
C ILE A 48 10.58 -22.57 -22.50
N VAL A 49 11.69 -23.12 -23.02
CA VAL A 49 11.68 -24.04 -24.15
C VAL A 49 12.36 -25.36 -23.78
N GLN A 50 11.89 -26.48 -24.33
CA GLN A 50 12.56 -27.76 -24.20
C GLN A 50 13.64 -27.92 -25.25
N ILE A 51 14.82 -28.32 -24.79
CA ILE A 51 15.97 -28.70 -25.60
C ILE A 51 16.16 -30.21 -25.46
N ILE A 52 16.50 -30.87 -26.52
CA ILE A 52 16.86 -32.30 -26.51
C ILE A 52 18.21 -32.51 -27.19
N THR A 53 18.94 -33.55 -26.77
CA THR A 53 20.14 -34.03 -27.44
C THR A 53 20.33 -35.52 -27.24
N GLU A 54 20.86 -36.18 -28.26
CA GLU A 54 21.31 -37.56 -28.22
C GLU A 54 22.74 -37.70 -27.67
N ASP A 55 23.51 -36.60 -27.67
CA ASP A 55 24.84 -36.56 -27.10
C ASP A 55 24.76 -36.45 -25.56
N ALA A 56 25.05 -37.55 -24.88
CA ALA A 56 25.01 -37.65 -23.42
C ALA A 56 26.03 -36.76 -22.71
N ASP A 57 27.08 -36.32 -23.40
CA ASP A 57 28.19 -35.52 -22.85
C ASP A 57 28.00 -34.01 -23.10
N MET A 58 27.11 -33.62 -24.03
CA MET A 58 26.90 -32.20 -24.38
C MET A 58 26.60 -31.30 -23.18
N PHE A 59 25.84 -31.79 -22.19
CA PHE A 59 25.49 -31.05 -20.96
C PHE A 59 26.24 -31.59 -19.72
N LYS A 60 27.33 -32.32 -19.90
CA LYS A 60 28.09 -32.86 -18.80
C LYS A 60 28.80 -31.75 -18.01
N GLY A 61 28.62 -31.74 -16.70
CA GLY A 61 29.20 -30.74 -15.81
C GLY A 61 28.46 -29.41 -15.76
N ILE A 62 27.46 -29.19 -16.64
CA ILE A 62 26.63 -27.99 -16.58
C ILE A 62 25.60 -28.17 -15.46
N THR A 63 25.54 -27.20 -14.54
CA THR A 63 24.62 -27.20 -13.41
C THR A 63 23.34 -26.42 -13.73
N ARG A 64 22.27 -26.67 -12.97
CA ARG A 64 21.07 -25.85 -13.01
C ARG A 64 21.42 -24.39 -12.71
N GLU A 65 20.66 -23.46 -13.30
CA GLU A 65 20.88 -22.01 -13.23
C GLU A 65 22.20 -21.51 -13.86
N SER A 66 23.02 -22.37 -14.49
CA SER A 66 24.06 -21.90 -15.38
C SER A 66 23.46 -21.20 -16.58
N THR A 67 24.09 -20.12 -17.06
CA THR A 67 23.70 -19.43 -18.28
C THR A 67 24.41 -20.03 -19.48
N VAL A 68 23.64 -20.30 -20.52
CA VAL A 68 24.13 -20.93 -21.76
C VAL A 68 23.56 -20.26 -22.99
N THR A 69 24.27 -20.40 -24.13
CA THR A 69 23.68 -20.25 -25.45
C THR A 69 23.66 -21.62 -26.14
N ILE A 70 22.57 -21.94 -26.81
CA ILE A 70 22.31 -23.22 -27.46
C ILE A 70 21.89 -22.97 -28.89
N THR A 71 22.59 -23.60 -29.83
CA THR A 71 22.17 -23.64 -31.24
C THR A 71 21.54 -25.01 -31.53
N GLY A 72 20.45 -25.02 -32.31
CA GLY A 72 19.79 -26.27 -32.63
C GLY A 72 18.63 -26.08 -33.60
N THR A 73 18.09 -27.19 -34.11
CA THR A 73 16.98 -27.21 -35.06
C THR A 73 15.66 -27.42 -34.33
N VAL A 74 14.66 -26.58 -34.60
CA VAL A 74 13.32 -26.71 -34.02
C VAL A 74 12.59 -27.88 -34.64
N ARG A 75 12.01 -28.76 -33.78
CA ARG A 75 11.18 -29.88 -34.19
C ARG A 75 9.78 -29.76 -33.59
N LEU A 76 8.76 -30.24 -34.32
CA LEU A 76 7.43 -30.43 -33.77
C LEU A 76 7.43 -31.70 -32.93
N ARG A 77 6.77 -31.65 -31.78
CA ARG A 77 6.49 -32.86 -30.97
C ARG A 77 5.32 -33.61 -31.54
N THR A 78 5.33 -34.93 -31.35
CA THR A 78 4.16 -35.77 -31.65
C THR A 78 3.02 -35.43 -30.69
N GLU A 79 1.78 -35.72 -31.10
CA GLU A 79 0.58 -35.33 -30.32
C GLU A 79 0.60 -35.85 -28.87
N ASP A 80 1.13 -37.05 -28.66
CA ASP A 80 1.30 -37.70 -27.36
C ASP A 80 2.42 -37.05 -26.49
N MET A 81 3.30 -36.28 -27.09
CA MET A 81 4.43 -35.59 -26.43
C MET A 81 4.19 -34.10 -26.20
N ILE A 82 3.07 -33.54 -26.64
CA ILE A 82 2.71 -32.14 -26.43
C ILE A 82 2.55 -31.86 -24.93
N ASN A 83 3.23 -30.83 -24.42
CA ASN A 83 3.06 -30.39 -23.06
C ASN A 83 2.12 -29.18 -22.97
N PRO A 84 0.85 -29.35 -22.55
CA PRO A 84 -0.12 -28.25 -22.51
C PRO A 84 0.20 -27.18 -21.45
N ASN A 85 1.09 -27.49 -20.49
CA ASN A 85 1.49 -26.57 -19.44
C ASN A 85 2.66 -25.65 -19.82
N MET A 86 3.16 -25.76 -21.06
CA MET A 86 4.22 -24.90 -21.59
C MET A 86 3.71 -24.17 -22.82
N LYS A 87 3.92 -22.86 -22.88
CA LYS A 87 3.60 -22.04 -24.08
C LYS A 87 4.26 -22.61 -25.35
N THR A 88 5.51 -23.08 -25.25
CA THR A 88 6.29 -23.70 -26.31
C THR A 88 6.10 -25.22 -26.39
N GLY A 89 5.07 -25.77 -25.73
CA GLY A 89 4.92 -27.21 -25.51
C GLY A 89 4.70 -28.06 -26.74
N LYS A 90 4.40 -27.49 -27.89
CA LYS A 90 4.25 -28.18 -29.18
C LYS A 90 5.57 -28.39 -29.92
N ILE A 91 6.63 -27.73 -29.48
CA ILE A 91 7.94 -27.81 -30.13
C ILE A 91 9.04 -28.21 -29.13
N GLU A 92 10.17 -28.60 -29.67
CA GLU A 92 11.43 -28.79 -28.97
C GLU A 92 12.60 -28.43 -29.88
N ILE A 93 13.74 -28.12 -29.31
CA ILE A 93 14.96 -27.80 -30.07
C ILE A 93 15.93 -28.98 -29.95
N LEU A 94 16.28 -29.60 -31.08
CA LEU A 94 17.38 -30.55 -31.15
C LEU A 94 18.69 -29.78 -31.15
N ALA A 95 19.41 -29.81 -30.04
CA ALA A 95 20.67 -29.09 -29.87
C ALA A 95 21.77 -29.66 -30.76
N SER A 96 22.48 -28.77 -31.47
CA SER A 96 23.71 -29.07 -32.17
C SER A 96 24.95 -28.61 -31.44
N SER A 97 24.83 -27.57 -30.61
CA SER A 97 25.93 -27.08 -29.74
C SER A 97 25.39 -26.36 -28.51
N VAL A 98 26.19 -26.37 -27.45
CA VAL A 98 26.00 -25.58 -26.24
C VAL A 98 27.30 -24.88 -25.86
N GLU A 99 27.18 -23.62 -25.46
CA GLU A 99 28.30 -22.84 -24.91
C GLU A 99 27.87 -22.31 -23.54
N VAL A 100 28.70 -22.54 -22.52
CA VAL A 100 28.47 -22.03 -21.17
C VAL A 100 28.97 -20.59 -21.09
N LEU A 101 28.07 -19.66 -20.79
CA LEU A 101 28.37 -18.24 -20.64
C LEU A 101 28.66 -17.86 -19.20
N GLY A 102 28.10 -18.60 -18.25
CA GLY A 102 28.33 -18.42 -16.81
C GLY A 102 27.95 -19.67 -16.02
N GLU A 103 28.92 -20.20 -15.30
CA GLU A 103 28.70 -21.37 -14.45
C GLU A 103 27.94 -20.99 -13.18
N CYS A 104 27.04 -21.87 -12.75
CA CYS A 104 26.36 -21.74 -11.47
C CYS A 104 26.93 -22.69 -10.43
N ALA A 105 26.98 -22.25 -9.16
CA ALA A 105 27.35 -23.11 -8.05
C ALA A 105 26.40 -24.34 -7.98
N SER A 106 26.94 -25.48 -7.62
CA SER A 106 26.17 -26.76 -7.57
C SER A 106 25.06 -26.75 -6.50
N ILE A 107 25.22 -25.92 -5.46
CA ILE A 107 24.25 -25.78 -4.37
C ILE A 107 23.69 -24.36 -4.40
N LEU A 108 22.39 -24.26 -4.64
CA LEU A 108 21.65 -22.98 -4.55
C LEU A 108 21.22 -22.72 -3.11
N PRO A 109 21.08 -21.45 -2.68
CA PRO A 109 20.59 -21.11 -1.34
C PRO A 109 19.13 -21.55 -1.13
N PHE A 110 18.36 -21.70 -2.20
CA PHE A 110 16.97 -22.20 -2.23
C PHE A 110 16.60 -22.64 -3.65
N GLU A 111 15.52 -23.41 -3.77
CA GLU A 111 14.90 -23.76 -5.05
C GLU A 111 14.16 -22.54 -5.63
N ILE A 112 14.64 -22.02 -6.76
CA ILE A 112 14.13 -20.75 -7.34
C ILE A 112 12.63 -20.79 -7.59
N ASN A 113 12.11 -21.87 -8.22
CA ASN A 113 10.69 -21.98 -8.50
C ASN A 113 9.80 -22.11 -7.25
N ARG A 114 10.40 -22.36 -6.08
CA ARG A 114 9.74 -22.50 -4.79
C ARG A 114 10.27 -21.54 -3.73
N SER A 115 10.97 -20.49 -4.14
CA SER A 115 11.63 -19.56 -3.20
C SER A 115 10.66 -18.99 -2.17
N ARG A 116 9.42 -18.70 -2.57
CA ARG A 116 8.39 -18.14 -1.69
C ARG A 116 7.83 -19.13 -0.65
N GLU A 117 7.94 -20.43 -0.90
CA GLU A 117 7.42 -21.49 -0.04
C GLU A 117 8.51 -22.05 0.90
N GLU A 118 9.75 -22.16 0.40
CA GLU A 118 10.84 -22.89 1.05
C GLU A 118 11.87 -21.97 1.70
N ALA A 119 12.02 -20.71 1.26
CA ALA A 119 13.01 -19.79 1.78
C ALA A 119 12.38 -18.70 2.66
N SER A 120 13.05 -18.36 3.77
CA SER A 120 12.68 -17.21 4.58
C SER A 120 12.79 -15.91 3.77
N GLU A 121 12.01 -14.90 4.13
CA GLU A 121 12.10 -13.58 3.50
C GLU A 121 13.52 -13.01 3.53
N GLU A 122 14.22 -13.13 4.64
CA GLU A 122 15.62 -12.68 4.77
C GLU A 122 16.55 -13.36 3.76
N THR A 123 16.41 -14.68 3.58
CA THR A 123 17.22 -15.43 2.60
C THR A 123 16.90 -14.98 1.18
N ARG A 124 15.62 -14.77 0.86
CA ARG A 124 15.16 -14.28 -0.44
C ARG A 124 15.68 -12.87 -0.73
N LEU A 125 15.64 -11.96 0.25
CA LEU A 125 16.16 -10.60 0.11
C LEU A 125 17.69 -10.57 -0.03
N LYS A 126 18.41 -11.41 0.70
CA LYS A 126 19.88 -11.55 0.58
C LYS A 126 20.31 -12.02 -0.81
N TYR A 127 19.54 -12.92 -1.40
CA TYR A 127 19.79 -13.45 -2.75
C TYR A 127 18.71 -12.99 -3.74
N ARG A 128 18.28 -11.73 -3.64
CA ARG A 128 17.14 -11.19 -4.38
C ARG A 128 17.25 -11.39 -5.89
N TYR A 129 18.45 -11.33 -6.46
CA TYR A 129 18.70 -11.61 -7.87
C TYR A 129 18.37 -13.06 -8.29
N LEU A 130 18.36 -14.02 -7.37
CA LEU A 130 17.87 -15.38 -7.61
C LEU A 130 16.34 -15.46 -7.41
N ASP A 131 15.83 -14.82 -6.37
CA ASP A 131 14.38 -14.75 -6.09
C ASP A 131 13.61 -14.07 -7.22
N LEU A 132 14.18 -13.04 -7.85
CA LEU A 132 13.63 -12.38 -9.05
C LEU A 132 13.55 -13.29 -10.29
N ARG A 133 14.19 -14.46 -10.28
CA ARG A 133 14.02 -15.50 -11.32
C ARG A 133 12.79 -16.38 -11.07
N ASN A 134 12.19 -16.33 -9.87
CA ASN A 134 10.91 -17.00 -9.61
C ASN A 134 9.83 -16.36 -10.49
N PRO A 135 9.03 -17.15 -11.24
CA PRO A 135 8.05 -16.61 -12.18
C PRO A 135 7.08 -15.61 -11.53
N LYS A 136 6.54 -15.93 -10.35
CA LYS A 136 5.58 -15.04 -9.66
C LYS A 136 6.22 -13.71 -9.26
N VAL A 137 7.46 -13.74 -8.73
CA VAL A 137 8.18 -12.52 -8.34
C VAL A 137 8.56 -11.70 -9.55
N HIS A 138 9.04 -12.34 -10.63
CA HIS A 138 9.34 -11.69 -11.90
C HIS A 138 8.09 -11.03 -12.50
N ASP A 139 6.97 -11.75 -12.56
CA ASP A 139 5.72 -11.26 -13.12
C ASP A 139 5.17 -10.06 -12.36
N ASN A 140 5.32 -10.01 -11.03
CA ASN A 140 4.96 -8.84 -10.22
C ASN A 140 5.76 -7.59 -10.68
N MET A 141 7.05 -7.74 -10.99
CA MET A 141 7.89 -6.61 -11.45
C MET A 141 7.49 -6.14 -12.86
N VAL A 142 7.24 -7.09 -13.77
CA VAL A 142 6.75 -6.78 -15.12
C VAL A 142 5.36 -6.13 -15.06
N PHE A 143 4.50 -6.63 -14.19
CA PHE A 143 3.17 -6.08 -13.96
C PHE A 143 3.26 -4.63 -13.44
N ARG A 144 4.13 -4.39 -12.43
CA ARG A 144 4.41 -3.05 -11.92
C ARG A 144 4.78 -2.07 -13.04
N PHE A 145 5.68 -2.47 -13.94
CA PHE A 145 6.05 -1.64 -15.10
C PHE A 145 4.82 -1.29 -15.96
N LYS A 146 3.99 -2.29 -16.30
CA LYS A 146 2.80 -2.08 -17.13
C LYS A 146 1.80 -1.10 -16.50
N VAL A 147 1.57 -1.22 -15.20
CA VAL A 147 0.68 -0.31 -14.46
C VAL A 147 1.22 1.12 -14.47
N ILE A 148 2.52 1.30 -14.19
CA ILE A 148 3.16 2.64 -14.20
C ILE A 148 3.11 3.27 -15.60
N ASP A 149 3.37 2.51 -16.65
CA ASP A 149 3.32 2.99 -18.05
C ASP A 149 1.90 3.41 -18.43
N TYR A 150 0.89 2.61 -18.02
CA TYR A 150 -0.51 2.96 -18.20
C TYR A 150 -0.88 4.25 -17.47
N ILE A 151 -0.48 4.39 -16.19
CA ILE A 151 -0.70 5.60 -15.39
C ILE A 151 -0.10 6.83 -16.07
N ARG A 152 1.14 6.74 -16.57
CA ARG A 152 1.76 7.85 -17.30
C ARG A 152 0.98 8.24 -18.56
N SER A 153 0.52 7.26 -19.30
CA SER A 153 -0.29 7.48 -20.49
C SER A 153 -1.63 8.14 -20.15
N LEU A 154 -2.27 7.67 -19.07
CA LEU A 154 -3.52 8.23 -18.58
C LEU A 154 -3.36 9.69 -18.13
N MET A 155 -2.33 10.01 -17.33
CA MET A 155 -2.06 11.38 -16.86
C MET A 155 -1.80 12.33 -18.04
N LYS A 156 -1.01 11.90 -19.03
CA LYS A 156 -0.77 12.69 -20.25
C LYS A 156 -2.05 12.92 -21.05
N SER A 157 -2.95 11.94 -21.11
CA SER A 157 -4.24 12.10 -21.79
C SER A 157 -5.18 13.13 -21.12
N MET A 158 -4.94 13.46 -19.86
CA MET A 158 -5.64 14.49 -19.09
C MET A 158 -4.88 15.83 -19.04
N ASP A 159 -3.89 16.02 -19.93
CA ASP A 159 -3.06 17.23 -20.07
C ASP A 159 -2.16 17.53 -18.86
N PHE A 160 -1.76 16.51 -18.08
CA PHE A 160 -0.76 16.68 -17.04
C PHE A 160 0.66 16.67 -17.62
N THR A 161 1.51 17.52 -17.10
CA THR A 161 2.94 17.60 -17.43
C THR A 161 3.76 16.82 -16.41
N GLU A 162 4.57 15.85 -16.84
CA GLU A 162 5.49 15.12 -15.96
C GLU A 162 6.73 15.96 -15.68
N ILE A 163 6.96 16.30 -14.39
CA ILE A 163 8.07 17.13 -13.94
C ILE A 163 8.74 16.47 -12.75
N SER A 164 10.02 16.14 -12.88
CA SER A 164 10.82 15.61 -11.76
C SER A 164 11.30 16.73 -10.84
N THR A 165 11.12 16.55 -9.54
CA THR A 165 11.60 17.46 -8.51
C THR A 165 12.91 16.97 -7.88
N PRO A 166 13.68 17.82 -7.21
CA PRO A 166 14.93 17.43 -6.57
C PRO A 166 14.75 16.36 -5.49
N ILE A 167 15.63 15.35 -5.49
CA ILE A 167 15.72 14.32 -4.44
C ILE A 167 16.60 14.80 -3.28
N ILE A 168 17.69 15.54 -3.56
CA ILE A 168 18.50 16.15 -2.52
C ILE A 168 17.90 17.53 -2.23
N THR A 169 17.28 17.69 -1.07
CA THR A 169 16.53 18.90 -0.68
C THR A 169 16.80 19.30 0.76
N THR A 170 15.88 19.99 1.39
CA THR A 170 15.90 20.32 2.82
C THR A 170 14.83 19.52 3.55
N SER A 171 14.99 19.41 4.88
CA SER A 171 13.95 18.86 5.76
C SER A 171 12.60 19.51 5.50
N SER A 172 11.55 18.71 5.41
CA SER A 172 10.18 19.15 5.23
C SER A 172 9.33 18.71 6.43
N PRO A 173 8.52 19.58 7.02
CA PRO A 173 7.71 19.25 8.19
C PRO A 173 6.42 18.49 7.78
N GLU A 174 6.57 17.30 7.20
CA GLU A 174 5.44 16.45 6.74
C GLU A 174 5.04 15.36 7.75
N GLY A 175 5.64 15.37 8.94
CA GLY A 175 5.26 14.49 10.04
C GLY A 175 6.14 13.24 10.24
N ALA A 176 6.76 12.68 9.18
CA ALA A 176 7.73 11.59 9.30
C ALA A 176 9.13 12.09 9.68
N ARG A 177 10.04 11.19 10.06
CA ARG A 177 11.46 11.52 10.20
C ARG A 177 12.14 11.57 8.83
N ASP A 178 13.04 12.56 8.66
CA ASP A 178 13.82 12.72 7.45
C ASP A 178 15.07 11.83 7.47
N PHE A 179 15.44 11.28 6.31
CA PHE A 179 16.80 10.87 6.05
C PHE A 179 17.66 12.10 5.79
N ILE A 180 18.63 12.39 6.64
CA ILE A 180 19.50 13.57 6.54
C ILE A 180 20.88 13.20 5.96
N ILE A 181 21.39 14.07 5.07
CA ILE A 181 22.67 13.90 4.37
C ILE A 181 23.58 15.05 4.73
N PRO A 182 24.75 14.82 5.36
CA PRO A 182 25.65 15.87 5.75
C PRO A 182 26.28 16.56 4.54
N SER A 183 26.42 17.89 4.61
CA SER A 183 27.08 18.67 3.56
C SER A 183 28.59 18.72 3.77
N ARG A 184 29.35 18.23 2.80
CA ARG A 184 30.82 18.38 2.80
C ARG A 184 31.27 19.86 2.69
N LYS A 185 30.50 20.68 1.97
CA LYS A 185 30.86 22.10 1.72
C LYS A 185 30.49 23.05 2.86
N TYR A 186 29.44 22.73 3.62
CA TYR A 186 28.89 23.60 4.64
C TYR A 186 28.86 22.89 5.99
N LYS A 187 29.86 23.18 6.83
CA LYS A 187 29.97 22.60 8.17
C LYS A 187 28.69 22.77 8.99
N GLY A 188 28.20 21.67 9.57
CA GLY A 188 26.99 21.66 10.42
C GLY A 188 25.68 21.84 9.66
N LYS A 189 25.69 21.79 8.31
CA LYS A 189 24.48 21.83 7.49
C LYS A 189 24.24 20.48 6.81
N PHE A 190 22.95 20.16 6.64
CA PHE A 190 22.48 18.90 6.08
C PHE A 190 21.51 19.16 4.95
N TYR A 191 21.52 18.29 3.98
CA TYR A 191 20.40 18.06 3.06
C TYR A 191 19.49 16.99 3.67
N ALA A 192 18.29 16.82 3.10
CA ALA A 192 17.40 15.72 3.42
C ALA A 192 16.90 15.05 2.14
N LEU A 193 16.48 13.78 2.23
CA LEU A 193 15.69 13.13 1.20
C LEU A 193 14.22 13.54 1.37
N PRO A 194 13.43 13.71 0.27
CA PRO A 194 12.07 14.20 0.36
C PRO A 194 11.13 13.12 0.91
N GLN A 195 10.32 13.48 1.89
CA GLN A 195 9.20 12.63 2.35
C GLN A 195 8.10 12.54 1.29
N ALA A 196 7.90 13.62 0.55
CA ALA A 196 7.08 13.80 -0.64
C ALA A 196 7.49 15.13 -1.33
N PRO A 197 7.16 15.36 -2.61
CA PRO A 197 7.49 16.62 -3.28
C PRO A 197 6.52 17.78 -2.95
N GLN A 198 5.93 17.79 -1.75
CA GLN A 198 4.83 18.68 -1.36
C GLN A 198 5.12 20.17 -1.59
N ILE A 199 6.26 20.65 -1.12
CA ILE A 199 6.64 22.07 -1.28
C ILE A 199 6.88 22.38 -2.76
N TYR A 200 7.58 21.51 -3.47
CA TYR A 200 7.90 21.72 -4.89
C TYR A 200 6.66 21.75 -5.77
N LYS A 201 5.70 20.87 -5.58
CA LYS A 201 4.48 20.88 -6.39
C LYS A 201 3.64 22.14 -6.18
N GLN A 202 3.57 22.66 -4.94
CA GLN A 202 2.92 23.93 -4.68
C GLN A 202 3.67 25.10 -5.34
N LEU A 203 5.01 25.09 -5.32
CA LEU A 203 5.82 26.08 -6.04
C LEU A 203 5.63 26.01 -7.56
N LEU A 204 5.43 24.81 -8.12
CA LEU A 204 5.09 24.65 -9.55
C LEU A 204 3.76 25.33 -9.89
N MET A 205 2.75 25.25 -9.01
CA MET A 205 1.48 25.96 -9.20
C MET A 205 1.69 27.48 -9.19
N VAL A 206 2.48 27.99 -8.26
CA VAL A 206 2.87 29.42 -8.24
C VAL A 206 3.68 29.81 -9.49
N SER A 207 4.42 28.88 -10.06
CA SER A 207 5.23 29.08 -11.27
C SER A 207 4.42 29.05 -12.58
N GLY A 208 3.10 28.85 -12.51
CA GLY A 208 2.20 28.88 -13.67
C GLY A 208 1.99 27.55 -14.36
N PHE A 209 2.41 26.42 -13.76
CA PHE A 209 2.01 25.10 -14.24
C PHE A 209 0.60 24.77 -13.76
N ASN A 210 -0.32 24.47 -14.68
CA ASN A 210 -1.71 24.20 -14.32
C ASN A 210 -1.97 22.77 -13.86
N LYS A 211 -1.24 21.79 -14.41
CA LYS A 211 -1.39 20.37 -14.09
C LYS A 211 0.00 19.72 -14.10
N TYR A 212 0.45 19.31 -12.95
CA TYR A 212 1.71 18.64 -12.72
C TYR A 212 1.49 17.22 -12.24
N PHE A 213 2.35 16.28 -12.66
CA PHE A 213 2.50 14.99 -12.01
C PHE A 213 3.95 14.49 -12.07
N GLN A 214 4.27 13.53 -11.22
CA GLN A 214 5.46 12.66 -11.35
C GLN A 214 5.23 11.32 -10.65
N ILE A 215 5.98 10.31 -11.06
CA ILE A 215 6.16 9.09 -10.27
C ILE A 215 7.29 9.40 -9.27
N ALA A 216 6.91 9.87 -8.08
CA ALA A 216 7.80 10.46 -7.10
C ALA A 216 8.41 9.40 -6.18
N PRO A 217 9.73 9.28 -6.06
CA PRO A 217 10.35 8.55 -4.97
C PRO A 217 10.18 9.34 -3.66
N CYS A 218 9.72 8.66 -2.62
CA CYS A 218 9.50 9.20 -1.29
C CYS A 218 10.29 8.41 -0.26
N PHE A 219 10.83 9.10 0.75
CA PHE A 219 11.73 8.53 1.74
C PHE A 219 11.25 8.91 3.14
N ARG A 220 11.03 7.92 4.01
CA ARG A 220 10.63 8.16 5.41
C ARG A 220 11.39 7.22 6.33
N ASP A 221 12.07 7.80 7.32
CA ASP A 221 12.79 7.04 8.35
C ASP A 221 11.80 6.61 9.44
N GLU A 222 11.03 5.58 9.12
CA GLU A 222 9.98 5.00 9.97
C GLU A 222 10.14 3.48 10.05
N ASP A 223 9.46 2.85 11.01
CA ASP A 223 9.44 1.40 11.13
C ASP A 223 8.77 0.76 9.90
N CYS A 224 9.46 -0.19 9.27
CA CYS A 224 8.91 -0.96 8.17
C CYS A 224 7.80 -1.90 8.67
N ARG A 225 6.74 -2.06 7.84
CA ARG A 225 5.60 -2.96 8.07
C ARG A 225 5.24 -3.67 6.76
N ALA A 226 4.20 -4.46 6.76
CA ALA A 226 3.71 -5.08 5.54
C ALA A 226 3.34 -4.03 4.45
N ASP A 227 2.75 -2.92 4.87
CA ASP A 227 2.27 -1.82 4.03
C ASP A 227 3.14 -0.55 4.08
N ARG A 228 4.36 -0.63 4.64
CA ARG A 228 5.25 0.52 4.86
C ARG A 228 6.72 0.15 4.67
N THR A 229 7.44 0.93 3.86
CA THR A 229 8.89 0.78 3.61
C THR A 229 9.59 2.14 3.70
N LEU A 230 10.91 2.14 3.84
CA LEU A 230 11.72 3.36 3.95
C LEU A 230 11.70 4.20 2.67
N GLU A 231 11.65 3.52 1.52
CA GLU A 231 11.53 4.09 0.18
C GLU A 231 10.31 3.51 -0.52
N PHE A 232 9.48 4.37 -1.10
CA PHE A 232 8.28 4.00 -1.84
C PHE A 232 7.97 5.01 -2.94
N TYR A 233 7.04 4.68 -3.82
CA TYR A 233 6.72 5.51 -4.96
C TYR A 233 5.26 5.97 -4.93
N GLN A 234 5.05 7.25 -5.24
CA GLN A 234 3.72 7.84 -5.38
C GLN A 234 3.52 8.38 -6.81
N LEU A 235 2.30 8.26 -7.31
CA LEU A 235 1.83 9.14 -8.35
C LEU A 235 1.48 10.48 -7.69
N ASP A 236 2.41 11.39 -7.64
CA ASP A 236 2.16 12.71 -7.06
C ASP A 236 1.63 13.67 -8.13
N PHE A 237 0.51 14.36 -7.86
CA PHE A 237 0.00 15.37 -8.78
C PHE A 237 -0.65 16.54 -8.06
N GLU A 238 -0.66 17.70 -8.75
CA GLU A 238 -1.24 18.95 -8.27
C GLU A 238 -1.82 19.73 -9.44
N MET A 239 -2.91 20.48 -9.19
CA MET A 239 -3.62 21.30 -10.18
C MET A 239 -3.90 22.71 -9.63
N SER A 240 -3.79 23.74 -10.49
CA SER A 240 -4.14 25.12 -10.17
C SER A 240 -5.56 25.45 -10.61
N PHE A 241 -6.17 26.44 -9.91
CA PHE A 241 -7.51 26.96 -10.20
C PHE A 241 -8.61 25.88 -10.14
N VAL A 242 -8.52 25.01 -9.16
CA VAL A 242 -9.42 23.88 -8.95
C VAL A 242 -9.97 23.82 -7.54
N THR A 243 -11.05 23.08 -7.38
CA THR A 243 -11.66 22.71 -6.12
C THR A 243 -11.35 21.24 -5.79
N GLU A 244 -11.77 20.76 -4.62
CA GLU A 244 -11.66 19.34 -4.26
C GLU A 244 -12.42 18.43 -5.24
N GLU A 245 -13.58 18.90 -5.75
CA GLU A 245 -14.42 18.16 -6.71
C GLU A 245 -13.68 17.86 -8.02
N ASP A 246 -12.81 18.77 -8.45
CA ASP A 246 -12.01 18.57 -9.66
C ASP A 246 -10.91 17.53 -9.42
N VAL A 247 -10.32 17.49 -8.20
CA VAL A 247 -9.36 16.45 -7.80
C VAL A 247 -10.06 15.10 -7.67
N TYR A 248 -11.28 15.06 -7.10
CA TYR A 248 -12.06 13.82 -7.00
C TYR A 248 -12.29 13.19 -8.37
N LYS A 249 -12.72 13.96 -9.37
CA LYS A 249 -12.91 13.46 -10.74
C LYS A 249 -11.64 12.85 -11.33
N VAL A 250 -10.50 13.50 -11.11
CA VAL A 250 -9.19 12.98 -11.58
C VAL A 250 -8.82 11.72 -10.84
N GLY A 251 -8.94 11.69 -9.51
CA GLY A 251 -8.65 10.54 -8.68
C GLY A 251 -9.55 9.34 -8.98
N GLU A 252 -10.85 9.56 -9.09
CA GLU A 252 -11.84 8.55 -9.47
C GLU A 252 -11.50 7.94 -10.84
N LYS A 253 -11.17 8.79 -11.82
CA LYS A 253 -10.74 8.32 -13.14
C LYS A 253 -9.48 7.49 -13.07
N ILE A 254 -8.46 7.92 -12.32
CA ILE A 254 -7.21 7.17 -12.16
C ILE A 254 -7.49 5.79 -11.56
N PHE A 255 -8.18 5.72 -10.42
CA PHE A 255 -8.40 4.44 -9.74
C PHE A 255 -9.34 3.53 -10.52
N TYR A 256 -10.44 4.05 -11.05
CA TYR A 256 -11.37 3.25 -11.84
C TYR A 256 -10.71 2.69 -13.10
N ASP A 257 -10.03 3.52 -13.91
CA ASP A 257 -9.42 3.09 -15.16
C ASP A 257 -8.26 2.11 -14.91
N VAL A 258 -7.39 2.38 -13.90
CA VAL A 258 -6.28 1.48 -13.57
C VAL A 258 -6.81 0.13 -13.09
N PHE A 259 -7.71 0.09 -12.12
CA PHE A 259 -8.20 -1.18 -11.61
C PHE A 259 -8.99 -1.94 -12.68
N SER A 260 -9.91 -1.30 -13.40
CA SER A 260 -10.70 -1.95 -14.46
C SER A 260 -9.85 -2.48 -15.62
N ASN A 261 -8.68 -1.89 -15.89
CA ASN A 261 -7.80 -2.35 -16.96
C ASN A 261 -6.88 -3.51 -16.55
N PHE A 262 -6.66 -3.70 -15.24
CA PHE A 262 -5.68 -4.68 -14.73
C PHE A 262 -6.28 -5.78 -13.85
N THR A 263 -7.61 -5.86 -13.72
CA THR A 263 -8.31 -6.94 -13.01
C THR A 263 -9.62 -7.31 -13.69
N ASP A 264 -10.01 -8.57 -13.55
CA ASP A 264 -11.34 -9.06 -13.95
C ASP A 264 -12.36 -8.98 -12.79
N LYS A 265 -11.94 -8.56 -11.59
CA LYS A 265 -12.81 -8.39 -10.43
C LYS A 265 -13.70 -7.16 -10.62
N TYR A 266 -14.82 -7.13 -9.89
CA TYR A 266 -15.67 -5.95 -9.85
C TYR A 266 -14.91 -4.75 -9.27
N VAL A 267 -15.05 -3.59 -9.90
CA VAL A 267 -14.54 -2.30 -9.43
C VAL A 267 -15.71 -1.35 -9.27
N SER A 268 -15.88 -0.76 -8.10
CA SER A 268 -16.96 0.21 -7.86
C SER A 268 -16.86 1.38 -8.84
N PRO A 269 -17.96 1.74 -9.54
CA PRO A 269 -17.93 2.81 -10.52
C PRO A 269 -17.85 4.20 -9.87
N ALA A 270 -17.29 5.16 -10.60
CA ALA A 270 -17.39 6.58 -10.23
C ALA A 270 -18.84 7.10 -10.44
N PRO A 271 -19.30 8.08 -9.63
CA PRO A 271 -18.58 8.70 -8.51
C PRO A 271 -18.48 7.78 -7.29
N PHE A 272 -17.31 7.78 -6.64
CA PHE A 272 -17.11 6.98 -5.43
C PHE A 272 -17.93 7.52 -4.26
N ARG A 273 -18.33 6.61 -3.37
CA ARG A 273 -19.07 6.98 -2.16
C ARG A 273 -18.24 7.93 -1.31
N ARG A 274 -18.80 9.06 -0.90
CA ARG A 274 -18.21 10.02 0.01
C ARG A 274 -18.69 9.76 1.43
N ILE A 275 -17.78 9.78 2.36
CA ILE A 275 -18.03 9.48 3.78
C ILE A 275 -17.28 10.53 4.60
N PRO A 276 -17.98 11.46 5.29
CA PRO A 276 -17.31 12.36 6.22
C PRO A 276 -16.50 11.59 7.27
N TYR A 277 -15.36 12.12 7.68
CA TYR A 277 -14.47 11.48 8.67
C TYR A 277 -15.23 11.07 9.95
N SER A 278 -16.10 11.94 10.46
CA SER A 278 -16.92 11.65 11.64
C SER A 278 -17.86 10.45 11.43
N GLU A 279 -18.45 10.31 10.25
CA GLU A 279 -19.28 9.16 9.89
C GLU A 279 -18.43 7.89 9.74
N ALA A 280 -17.23 8.01 9.14
CA ALA A 280 -16.31 6.88 8.98
C ALA A 280 -15.90 6.32 10.34
N MET A 281 -15.54 7.17 11.28
CA MET A 281 -15.18 6.77 12.64
C MET A 281 -16.37 6.17 13.39
N LEU A 282 -17.57 6.77 13.27
CA LEU A 282 -18.76 6.28 13.95
C LEU A 282 -19.22 4.92 13.42
N LYS A 283 -19.35 4.76 12.09
CA LYS A 283 -19.96 3.57 11.47
C LYS A 283 -18.98 2.42 11.21
N TYR A 284 -17.70 2.73 11.02
CA TYR A 284 -16.70 1.75 10.64
C TYR A 284 -15.54 1.64 11.64
N GLY A 285 -15.42 2.61 12.56
CA GLY A 285 -14.35 2.67 13.56
C GLY A 285 -12.96 2.90 12.95
N SER A 286 -12.91 3.47 11.76
CA SER A 286 -11.68 3.70 11.00
C SER A 286 -11.92 4.79 9.94
N ASP A 287 -10.93 5.63 9.73
CA ASP A 287 -10.82 6.56 8.60
C ASP A 287 -10.52 5.85 7.26
N LYS A 288 -10.30 4.53 7.30
CA LYS A 288 -10.05 3.67 6.13
C LYS A 288 -11.03 2.48 6.11
N PRO A 289 -12.34 2.75 5.87
CA PRO A 289 -13.36 1.71 5.94
C PRO A 289 -13.22 0.67 4.82
N ASP A 290 -13.30 -0.62 5.17
CA ASP A 290 -13.54 -1.68 4.19
C ASP A 290 -15.05 -1.82 3.97
N LEU A 291 -15.53 -1.31 2.83
CA LEU A 291 -16.95 -1.33 2.49
C LEU A 291 -17.45 -2.71 2.02
N ARG A 292 -16.56 -3.66 1.77
CA ARG A 292 -16.92 -5.06 1.49
C ARG A 292 -17.47 -5.76 2.71
N ASN A 293 -17.08 -5.32 3.92
CA ASN A 293 -17.60 -5.81 5.18
C ASN A 293 -18.97 -5.15 5.45
N PRO A 294 -20.08 -5.90 5.45
CA PRO A 294 -21.43 -5.32 5.60
C PRO A 294 -21.77 -4.88 7.04
N LEU A 295 -20.93 -5.25 8.02
CA LEU A 295 -21.20 -4.91 9.41
C LEU A 295 -21.05 -3.40 9.64
N ILE A 296 -21.96 -2.84 10.41
CA ILE A 296 -21.98 -1.41 10.78
C ILE A 296 -21.93 -1.29 12.29
N ILE A 297 -21.15 -0.34 12.76
CA ILE A 297 -21.10 0.04 14.18
C ILE A 297 -22.26 1.01 14.45
N SER A 298 -23.00 0.76 15.53
CA SER A 298 -24.11 1.59 16.00
C SER A 298 -23.73 2.31 17.29
N GLU A 299 -24.19 3.53 17.42
CA GLU A 299 -24.05 4.33 18.65
C GLU A 299 -25.07 3.85 19.68
N LEU A 300 -24.63 3.50 20.90
CA LEU A 300 -25.46 2.97 21.96
C LEU A 300 -25.35 3.77 23.29
N THR A 301 -24.48 4.77 23.38
CA THR A 301 -24.23 5.51 24.63
C THR A 301 -25.50 6.11 25.21
N ASN A 302 -26.37 6.64 24.34
CA ASN A 302 -27.62 7.24 24.79
C ASN A 302 -28.62 6.24 25.37
N ILE A 303 -28.63 5.01 24.87
CA ILE A 303 -29.48 3.92 25.39
C ILE A 303 -29.08 3.60 26.83
N PHE A 304 -27.78 3.60 27.11
CA PHE A 304 -27.21 3.24 28.41
C PHE A 304 -26.90 4.43 29.33
N LYS A 305 -27.42 5.62 29.04
CA LYS A 305 -27.16 6.85 29.83
C LYS A 305 -27.51 6.71 31.31
N ASN A 306 -28.50 5.89 31.65
CA ASN A 306 -29.00 5.67 33.02
C ASN A 306 -28.63 4.27 33.55
N THR A 307 -27.72 3.56 32.88
CA THR A 307 -27.35 2.19 33.22
C THR A 307 -26.72 2.10 34.64
N THR A 308 -27.01 1.02 35.32
CA THR A 308 -26.36 0.66 36.60
C THR A 308 -25.14 -0.26 36.39
N PHE A 309 -24.86 -0.69 35.19
CA PHE A 309 -23.74 -1.55 34.87
C PHE A 309 -22.44 -0.75 34.91
N THR A 310 -21.64 -0.93 35.93
CA THR A 310 -20.44 -0.13 36.23
C THR A 310 -19.48 0.06 35.06
N PRO A 311 -19.17 -0.94 34.21
CA PRO A 311 -18.28 -0.76 33.07
C PRO A 311 -18.79 0.23 31.98
N PHE A 312 -20.10 0.53 31.97
CA PHE A 312 -20.70 1.42 30.99
C PHE A 312 -20.83 2.86 31.49
N ILE A 313 -20.75 3.07 32.82
CA ILE A 313 -20.90 4.40 33.44
C ILE A 313 -19.79 5.34 32.97
N GLY A 314 -20.16 6.42 32.26
CA GLY A 314 -19.24 7.44 31.75
C GLY A 314 -18.33 6.94 30.62
N SER A 315 -18.70 5.84 29.95
CA SER A 315 -18.04 5.31 28.77
C SER A 315 -18.81 5.64 27.51
N ILE A 316 -18.09 5.68 26.38
CA ILE A 316 -18.67 5.63 25.05
C ILE A 316 -19.03 4.17 24.76
N ILE A 317 -20.23 3.92 24.24
CA ILE A 317 -20.72 2.57 23.99
C ILE A 317 -21.08 2.41 22.52
N ARG A 318 -20.57 1.36 21.90
CA ARG A 318 -20.80 1.00 20.51
C ARG A 318 -21.32 -0.43 20.39
N GLY A 319 -22.16 -0.68 19.40
CA GLY A 319 -22.73 -2.00 19.13
C GLY A 319 -22.43 -2.47 17.72
N ILE A 320 -22.21 -3.77 17.54
CA ILE A 320 -22.12 -4.41 16.23
C ILE A 320 -23.16 -5.53 16.20
N LYS A 321 -24.20 -5.34 15.37
CA LYS A 321 -25.19 -6.38 15.12
C LYS A 321 -24.67 -7.32 14.03
N VAL A 322 -24.68 -8.63 14.33
CA VAL A 322 -24.46 -9.69 13.37
C VAL A 322 -25.73 -10.50 13.24
N SER A 323 -26.29 -10.51 12.03
CA SER A 323 -27.56 -11.16 11.80
C SER A 323 -27.41 -12.64 11.50
N ASN A 324 -28.37 -13.45 11.98
CA ASN A 324 -28.52 -14.86 11.71
C ASN A 324 -27.24 -15.68 11.95
N ILE A 325 -26.66 -15.52 13.15
CA ILE A 325 -25.39 -16.18 13.53
C ILE A 325 -25.62 -17.36 14.47
N GLU A 326 -25.18 -18.53 14.02
CA GLU A 326 -25.11 -19.74 14.82
C GLU A 326 -23.66 -20.19 15.00
N LYS A 327 -23.08 -19.88 16.15
CA LYS A 327 -21.71 -20.27 16.49
C LYS A 327 -21.65 -20.90 17.89
N SER A 328 -20.66 -21.76 18.09
CA SER A 328 -20.42 -22.42 19.37
C SER A 328 -19.98 -21.44 20.46
N ASN A 329 -20.18 -21.79 21.72
CA ASN A 329 -19.68 -20.98 22.84
C ASN A 329 -18.15 -20.80 22.81
N SER A 330 -17.41 -21.77 22.28
CA SER A 330 -15.95 -21.65 22.11
C SER A 330 -15.55 -20.56 21.10
N TRP A 331 -16.37 -20.35 20.07
CA TRP A 331 -16.14 -19.28 19.10
C TRP A 331 -16.34 -17.89 19.76
N TYR A 332 -17.44 -17.71 20.52
CA TYR A 332 -17.65 -16.44 21.27
C TYR A 332 -16.50 -16.16 22.23
N LYS A 333 -16.00 -17.20 22.90
CA LYS A 333 -14.84 -17.08 23.80
C LYS A 333 -13.57 -16.61 23.07
N LYS A 334 -13.32 -17.10 21.85
CA LYS A 334 -12.21 -16.61 21.03
C LYS A 334 -12.36 -15.12 20.66
N ILE A 335 -13.59 -14.69 20.36
CA ILE A 335 -13.83 -13.25 20.07
C ILE A 335 -13.62 -12.40 21.34
N GLU A 336 -14.01 -12.89 22.52
CA GLU A 336 -13.71 -12.21 23.80
C GLU A 336 -12.20 -12.15 24.09
N GLU A 337 -11.46 -13.22 23.79
CA GLU A 337 -9.99 -13.27 23.92
C GLU A 337 -9.33 -12.24 22.98
N TYR A 338 -9.74 -12.20 21.71
CA TYR A 338 -9.28 -11.19 20.78
C TYR A 338 -9.60 -9.74 21.25
N ALA A 339 -10.79 -9.51 21.80
CA ALA A 339 -11.13 -8.20 22.35
C ALA A 339 -10.16 -7.75 23.46
N LYS A 340 -9.71 -8.70 24.31
CA LYS A 340 -8.68 -8.41 25.32
C LYS A 340 -7.29 -8.17 24.72
N GLU A 341 -6.92 -8.93 23.69
CA GLU A 341 -5.65 -8.74 22.96
C GLU A 341 -5.52 -7.34 22.36
N ILE A 342 -6.62 -6.80 21.82
CA ILE A 342 -6.62 -5.43 21.26
C ILE A 342 -6.72 -4.34 22.34
N GLY A 343 -6.87 -4.68 23.63
CA GLY A 343 -6.82 -3.76 24.76
C GLY A 343 -8.16 -3.44 25.41
N LEU A 344 -9.25 -4.11 25.05
CA LEU A 344 -10.52 -3.98 25.75
C LEU A 344 -10.45 -4.69 27.11
N SER A 345 -11.06 -4.10 28.14
CA SER A 345 -11.20 -4.74 29.47
C SER A 345 -12.16 -5.93 29.45
N GLY A 346 -13.08 -5.99 28.47
CA GLY A 346 -14.03 -7.06 28.27
C GLY A 346 -14.93 -6.78 27.06
N LEU A 347 -15.58 -7.82 26.58
CA LEU A 347 -16.57 -7.75 25.51
C LEU A 347 -17.88 -8.32 26.01
N ALA A 348 -18.97 -7.55 25.91
CA ALA A 348 -20.30 -8.05 26.16
C ALA A 348 -20.97 -8.48 24.85
N TYR A 349 -21.81 -9.51 24.89
CA TYR A 349 -22.68 -9.83 23.78
C TYR A 349 -24.06 -10.29 24.26
N LEU A 350 -25.07 -10.04 23.43
CA LEU A 350 -26.46 -10.43 23.63
C LEU A 350 -26.95 -11.19 22.42
N LYS A 351 -27.47 -12.40 22.63
CA LYS A 351 -28.12 -13.22 21.58
C LYS A 351 -29.62 -12.98 21.64
N VAL A 352 -30.22 -12.83 20.48
CA VAL A 352 -31.69 -12.78 20.37
C VAL A 352 -32.21 -14.20 20.18
N THR A 353 -33.09 -14.64 21.08
CA THR A 353 -33.71 -15.98 21.00
C THR A 353 -34.84 -16.03 19.97
N GLU A 354 -35.34 -17.22 19.66
CA GLU A 354 -36.50 -17.40 18.78
C GLU A 354 -37.78 -16.72 19.31
N GLU A 355 -37.87 -16.58 20.64
CA GLU A 355 -38.98 -15.87 21.30
C GLU A 355 -38.77 -14.35 21.34
N ASN A 356 -37.77 -13.82 20.62
CA ASN A 356 -37.38 -12.39 20.65
C ASN A 356 -37.04 -11.88 22.05
N THR A 357 -36.32 -12.69 22.85
CA THR A 357 -35.74 -12.26 24.13
C THR A 357 -34.22 -12.19 24.03
N LEU A 358 -33.60 -11.38 24.88
CA LEU A 358 -32.14 -11.27 24.94
C LEU A 358 -31.56 -12.30 25.91
N LYS A 359 -30.46 -12.94 25.52
CA LYS A 359 -29.65 -13.82 26.40
C LYS A 359 -28.16 -13.48 26.28
N GLY A 360 -27.50 -13.29 27.40
CA GLY A 360 -26.05 -13.04 27.46
C GLY A 360 -25.58 -12.51 28.79
N SER A 361 -24.29 -12.19 28.89
CA SER A 361 -23.67 -11.74 30.14
C SER A 361 -24.26 -10.44 30.72
N LEU A 362 -24.77 -9.59 29.80
CA LEU A 362 -25.33 -8.29 30.16
C LEU A 362 -26.84 -8.32 30.47
N ASP A 363 -27.54 -9.37 30.06
CA ASP A 363 -29.00 -9.48 30.11
C ASP A 363 -29.60 -9.11 31.47
N LYS A 364 -29.04 -9.62 32.57
CA LYS A 364 -29.50 -9.38 33.93
C LYS A 364 -29.33 -7.94 34.46
N TYR A 365 -28.60 -7.09 33.75
CA TYR A 365 -28.35 -5.70 34.09
C TYR A 365 -29.19 -4.72 33.26
N LEU A 366 -29.87 -5.20 32.22
CA LEU A 366 -30.71 -4.36 31.34
C LEU A 366 -32.05 -4.06 31.99
N THR A 367 -32.48 -2.81 31.89
CA THR A 367 -33.85 -2.41 32.17
C THR A 367 -34.78 -2.79 31.01
N ASP A 368 -36.10 -2.77 31.25
CA ASP A 368 -37.08 -3.05 30.19
C ASP A 368 -37.06 -1.96 29.07
N GLU A 369 -36.78 -0.72 29.48
CA GLU A 369 -36.61 0.39 28.55
C GLU A 369 -35.39 0.19 27.66
N GLU A 370 -34.23 -0.15 28.24
CA GLU A 370 -32.99 -0.42 27.47
C GLU A 370 -33.18 -1.59 26.49
N ARG A 371 -33.87 -2.66 26.92
CA ARG A 371 -34.22 -3.80 26.05
C ARG A 371 -35.09 -3.35 24.86
N SER A 372 -36.18 -2.62 25.14
CA SER A 372 -37.10 -2.14 24.10
C SER A 372 -36.40 -1.23 23.10
N GLU A 373 -35.53 -0.34 23.60
CA GLU A 373 -34.80 0.60 22.76
C GLU A 373 -33.75 -0.12 21.90
N LEU A 374 -33.04 -1.13 22.42
CA LEU A 374 -32.12 -1.98 21.64
C LEU A 374 -32.84 -2.70 20.49
N PHE A 375 -34.03 -3.29 20.76
CA PHE A 375 -34.81 -3.96 19.71
C PHE A 375 -35.28 -2.98 18.63
N THR A 376 -35.74 -1.80 19.01
CA THR A 376 -36.30 -0.81 18.08
C THR A 376 -35.22 -0.13 17.26
N SER A 377 -34.15 0.37 17.92
CA SER A 377 -33.10 1.15 17.26
C SER A 377 -32.19 0.31 16.36
N LEU A 378 -31.99 -0.96 16.70
CA LEU A 378 -31.15 -1.87 15.93
C LEU A 378 -31.93 -2.86 15.07
N GLU A 379 -33.26 -2.80 15.11
CA GLU A 379 -34.12 -3.76 14.40
C GLU A 379 -33.70 -5.22 14.65
N LEU A 380 -33.52 -5.57 15.92
CA LEU A 380 -33.05 -6.90 16.30
C LEU A 380 -34.11 -7.97 15.98
N LYS A 381 -33.65 -9.09 15.46
CA LYS A 381 -34.49 -10.24 15.06
C LYS A 381 -33.95 -11.53 15.72
N ALA A 382 -34.79 -12.56 15.75
CA ALA A 382 -34.36 -13.89 16.19
C ALA A 382 -33.06 -14.33 15.50
N ASN A 383 -32.16 -14.94 16.28
CA ASN A 383 -30.84 -15.40 15.88
C ASN A 383 -29.81 -14.28 15.56
N ASP A 384 -30.15 -13.00 15.81
CA ASP A 384 -29.12 -11.94 15.80
C ASP A 384 -28.25 -12.02 17.06
N THR A 385 -27.00 -11.60 16.92
CA THR A 385 -26.10 -11.34 18.06
C THR A 385 -25.64 -9.90 18.02
N LEU A 386 -25.80 -9.20 19.12
CA LEU A 386 -25.28 -7.85 19.35
C LEU A 386 -24.02 -7.92 20.18
N PHE A 387 -22.87 -7.54 19.62
CA PHE A 387 -21.62 -7.32 20.36
C PHE A 387 -21.59 -5.88 20.86
N ILE A 388 -21.25 -5.68 22.13
CA ILE A 388 -21.26 -4.35 22.78
C ILE A 388 -19.87 -4.04 23.31
N ILE A 389 -19.33 -2.94 22.86
CA ILE A 389 -18.01 -2.43 23.16
C ILE A 389 -18.16 -1.17 24.00
N SER A 390 -17.39 -1.04 25.06
CA SER A 390 -17.36 0.18 25.86
C SER A 390 -15.93 0.57 26.20
N ASP A 391 -15.62 1.84 26.03
CA ASP A 391 -14.36 2.44 26.44
C ASP A 391 -14.53 3.96 26.58
N LYS A 392 -13.70 4.60 27.42
CA LYS A 392 -13.81 6.04 27.68
C LYS A 392 -13.22 6.93 26.60
N LYS A 393 -12.24 6.43 25.84
CA LYS A 393 -11.46 7.25 24.88
C LYS A 393 -11.27 6.59 23.51
N LYS A 394 -11.20 5.27 23.43
CA LYS A 394 -10.77 4.51 22.22
C LYS A 394 -11.86 3.57 21.70
N CYS A 395 -13.14 3.82 22.08
CA CYS A 395 -14.25 2.93 21.77
C CYS A 395 -14.41 2.69 20.27
N GLU A 396 -14.33 3.74 19.45
CA GLU A 396 -14.43 3.65 17.99
C GLU A 396 -13.33 2.77 17.40
N LYS A 397 -12.09 2.98 17.82
CA LYS A 397 -10.94 2.17 17.36
C LYS A 397 -11.13 0.69 17.67
N TYR A 398 -11.55 0.37 18.90
CA TYR A 398 -11.78 -1.03 19.31
C TYR A 398 -12.96 -1.64 18.56
N ALA A 399 -14.03 -0.87 18.36
CA ALA A 399 -15.19 -1.31 17.59
C ALA A 399 -14.81 -1.57 16.12
N GLY A 400 -13.96 -0.75 15.51
CA GLY A 400 -13.43 -0.95 14.17
C GLY A 400 -12.60 -2.23 14.04
N LEU A 401 -11.68 -2.47 14.96
CA LEU A 401 -10.88 -3.70 15.00
C LEU A 401 -11.77 -4.95 15.16
N LEU A 402 -12.75 -4.89 16.06
CA LEU A 402 -13.70 -5.98 16.25
C LEU A 402 -14.58 -6.20 15.03
N ARG A 403 -15.04 -5.12 14.37
CA ARG A 403 -15.79 -5.17 13.10
C ARG A 403 -15.01 -5.92 12.02
N THR A 404 -13.75 -5.59 11.84
CA THR A 404 -12.87 -6.26 10.88
C THR A 404 -12.74 -7.74 11.21
N LYS A 405 -12.43 -8.06 12.47
CA LYS A 405 -12.30 -9.46 12.93
C LYS A 405 -13.58 -10.27 12.72
N LEU A 406 -14.74 -9.70 13.04
CA LEU A 406 -16.02 -10.38 12.82
C LEU A 406 -16.31 -10.60 11.33
N GLY A 407 -16.00 -9.64 10.47
CA GLY A 407 -16.14 -9.76 9.02
C GLY A 407 -15.31 -10.90 8.43
N GLU A 408 -14.07 -11.05 8.90
CA GLU A 408 -13.15 -12.12 8.51
C GLU A 408 -13.60 -13.49 9.05
N GLU A 409 -13.86 -13.61 10.35
CA GLU A 409 -14.22 -14.88 11.00
C GLU A 409 -15.56 -15.46 10.53
N LEU A 410 -16.43 -14.61 10.00
CA LEU A 410 -17.74 -14.97 9.48
C LEU A 410 -17.77 -15.05 7.95
N ASP A 411 -16.63 -14.84 7.27
CA ASP A 411 -16.49 -14.83 5.80
C ASP A 411 -17.52 -13.92 5.11
N LEU A 412 -17.70 -12.71 5.66
CA LEU A 412 -18.64 -11.72 5.14
C LEU A 412 -18.04 -10.81 4.08
N ILE A 413 -16.72 -10.86 3.90
CA ILE A 413 -15.96 -9.96 3.02
C ILE A 413 -15.92 -10.55 1.62
N ASP A 414 -16.53 -9.86 0.65
CA ASP A 414 -16.44 -10.24 -0.76
C ASP A 414 -15.03 -9.95 -1.31
N LYS A 415 -14.29 -11.03 -1.60
CA LYS A 415 -12.90 -10.95 -2.06
C LYS A 415 -12.75 -10.68 -3.57
N ASP A 416 -13.86 -10.77 -4.32
CA ASP A 416 -13.85 -10.61 -5.78
C ASP A 416 -14.25 -9.20 -6.22
N ARG A 417 -14.06 -8.21 -5.31
CA ARG A 417 -14.38 -6.82 -5.60
C ARG A 417 -13.40 -5.83 -4.98
N TYR A 418 -13.28 -4.69 -5.65
CA TYR A 418 -12.62 -3.49 -5.16
C TYR A 418 -13.68 -2.41 -4.90
N GLU A 419 -13.90 -2.08 -3.64
CA GLU A 419 -14.84 -1.05 -3.20
C GLU A 419 -14.09 0.21 -2.81
N PHE A 420 -14.27 1.25 -3.61
CA PHE A 420 -13.69 2.56 -3.35
C PHE A 420 -14.65 3.48 -2.59
N CYS A 421 -14.08 4.30 -1.72
CA CYS A 421 -14.74 5.46 -1.16
C CYS A 421 -13.74 6.61 -0.98
N ILE A 422 -14.28 7.80 -0.77
CA ILE A 422 -13.54 9.01 -0.42
C ILE A 422 -13.96 9.37 1.00
N VAL A 423 -13.01 9.36 1.93
CA VAL A 423 -13.21 9.90 3.27
C VAL A 423 -12.77 11.36 3.23
N ASN A 424 -13.63 12.26 3.63
CA ASN A 424 -13.41 13.72 3.57
C ASN A 424 -13.75 14.40 4.90
N ASP A 425 -13.65 15.71 4.96
CA ASP A 425 -13.99 16.52 6.13
C ASP A 425 -13.23 16.09 7.39
N PHE A 426 -11.92 15.93 7.25
CA PHE A 426 -11.05 15.63 8.37
C PHE A 426 -10.96 16.81 9.35
N PRO A 427 -10.75 16.57 10.66
CA PRO A 427 -10.44 17.62 11.61
C PRO A 427 -9.18 18.39 11.17
N PHE A 428 -9.22 19.70 11.20
CA PHE A 428 -8.05 20.52 10.88
C PHE A 428 -7.01 20.47 12.00
N TYR A 429 -7.47 20.38 13.25
CA TYR A 429 -6.64 20.24 14.44
C TYR A 429 -7.00 18.99 15.23
N GLU A 430 -6.01 18.40 15.88
CA GLU A 430 -6.15 17.33 16.86
C GLU A 430 -5.42 17.70 18.15
N TRP A 431 -5.98 17.24 19.27
CA TRP A 431 -5.35 17.47 20.57
C TRP A 431 -4.18 16.51 20.77
N ASN A 432 -2.97 17.06 20.90
CA ASN A 432 -1.77 16.29 21.22
C ASN A 432 -1.67 16.12 22.75
N GLU A 433 -1.94 14.92 23.27
CA GLU A 433 -1.89 14.64 24.71
C GLU A 433 -0.45 14.73 25.27
N GLU A 434 0.57 14.40 24.46
CA GLU A 434 1.98 14.42 24.90
C GLU A 434 2.48 15.86 25.10
N ASP A 435 2.18 16.74 24.16
CA ASP A 435 2.59 18.14 24.18
C ASP A 435 1.57 19.05 24.89
N ASN A 436 0.40 18.50 25.24
CA ASN A 436 -0.72 19.24 25.86
C ASN A 436 -1.10 20.52 25.09
N LYS A 437 -1.24 20.39 23.76
CA LYS A 437 -1.59 21.47 22.85
C LYS A 437 -2.40 20.97 21.65
N TRP A 438 -3.05 21.87 20.96
CA TRP A 438 -3.58 21.59 19.62
C TRP A 438 -2.42 21.52 18.62
N ASP A 439 -2.48 20.55 17.70
CA ASP A 439 -1.57 20.44 16.57
C ASP A 439 -2.38 20.16 15.29
N PHE A 440 -1.76 20.24 14.12
CA PHE A 440 -2.42 19.90 12.88
C PHE A 440 -2.77 18.39 12.84
N GLY A 441 -4.01 18.07 12.45
CA GLY A 441 -4.49 16.69 12.44
C GLY A 441 -3.72 15.79 11.49
N HIS A 442 -3.41 16.26 10.27
CA HIS A 442 -2.66 15.50 9.29
C HIS A 442 -1.48 16.28 8.70
N ASN A 443 -1.74 17.41 8.06
CA ASN A 443 -0.67 18.25 7.51
C ASN A 443 -1.02 19.74 7.58
N PRO A 444 -0.01 20.61 7.73
CA PRO A 444 -0.22 22.05 7.88
C PRO A 444 -0.52 22.78 6.56
N PHE A 445 -0.51 22.06 5.42
CA PHE A 445 -0.65 22.67 4.09
C PHE A 445 -2.10 22.73 3.61
N SER A 446 -3.02 22.07 4.30
CA SER A 446 -4.45 22.04 3.94
C SER A 446 -5.12 23.39 4.18
N MET A 447 -6.16 23.67 3.40
CA MET A 447 -7.03 24.80 3.60
C MET A 447 -8.10 24.44 4.66
N PRO A 448 -8.26 25.23 5.73
CA PRO A 448 -9.39 25.05 6.64
C PRO A 448 -10.70 25.41 5.94
N GLN A 449 -11.76 24.64 6.19
CA GLN A 449 -13.11 24.99 5.74
C GLN A 449 -13.56 26.30 6.42
N GLY A 450 -14.23 27.17 5.68
CA GLY A 450 -14.55 28.52 6.16
C GLY A 450 -13.36 29.50 6.19
N GLY A 451 -12.14 29.03 5.93
CA GLY A 451 -10.94 29.90 5.79
C GLY A 451 -10.63 30.74 7.04
N LEU A 452 -10.32 32.02 6.84
CA LEU A 452 -9.96 32.92 7.93
C LEU A 452 -11.11 33.20 8.90
N ASP A 453 -12.35 33.15 8.41
CA ASP A 453 -13.54 33.39 9.24
C ASP A 453 -13.71 32.27 10.28
N ALA A 454 -13.61 31.01 9.87
CA ALA A 454 -13.64 29.87 10.78
C ALA A 454 -12.51 29.94 11.81
N LEU A 455 -11.28 30.22 11.37
CA LEU A 455 -10.12 30.35 12.28
C LEU A 455 -10.25 31.49 13.32
N ASN A 456 -11.10 32.48 13.07
CA ASN A 456 -11.31 33.60 13.99
C ASN A 456 -12.53 33.38 14.91
N ASN A 457 -13.57 32.67 14.45
CA ASN A 457 -14.86 32.71 15.09
C ASN A 457 -15.37 31.35 15.57
N GLU A 458 -14.82 30.22 15.06
CA GLU A 458 -15.26 28.90 15.45
C GLU A 458 -14.37 28.28 16.55
N PRO A 459 -14.92 27.37 17.39
CA PRO A 459 -14.11 26.55 18.29
C PRO A 459 -13.09 25.73 17.53
N ILE A 460 -11.84 25.68 18.02
CA ILE A 460 -10.71 25.05 17.34
C ILE A 460 -10.97 23.56 17.01
N GLU A 461 -11.68 22.86 17.89
CA GLU A 461 -12.06 21.45 17.74
C GLU A 461 -13.12 21.18 16.67
N SER A 462 -13.83 22.23 16.23
CA SER A 462 -14.88 22.10 15.21
C SER A 462 -14.39 22.40 13.79
N ILE A 463 -13.19 22.98 13.65
CA ILE A 463 -12.65 23.39 12.35
C ILE A 463 -12.26 22.17 11.53
N LEU A 464 -12.83 22.02 10.35
CA LEU A 464 -12.54 20.95 9.41
C LEU A 464 -11.56 21.41 8.34
N ALA A 465 -10.84 20.48 7.74
CA ALA A 465 -9.95 20.68 6.61
C ALA A 465 -10.63 20.25 5.29
N TYR A 466 -10.31 20.93 4.19
CA TYR A 466 -10.52 20.38 2.84
C TYR A 466 -9.48 19.31 2.54
N GLN A 467 -9.50 18.24 3.33
CA GLN A 467 -8.63 17.10 3.21
C GLN A 467 -9.44 15.84 2.94
N TYR A 468 -8.88 14.93 2.18
CA TYR A 468 -9.55 13.73 1.74
C TYR A 468 -8.58 12.57 1.51
N ASP A 469 -9.03 11.36 1.82
CA ASP A 469 -8.36 10.11 1.53
C ASP A 469 -9.20 9.26 0.58
N PHE A 470 -8.57 8.72 -0.46
CA PHE A 470 -9.15 7.68 -1.30
C PHE A 470 -8.82 6.34 -0.66
N VAL A 471 -9.86 5.57 -0.39
CA VAL A 471 -9.76 4.29 0.31
C VAL A 471 -10.30 3.18 -0.57
N CYS A 472 -9.60 2.05 -0.62
CA CYS A 472 -10.05 0.83 -1.28
C CYS A 472 -9.86 -0.36 -0.34
N ASN A 473 -10.95 -1.08 -0.06
CA ASN A 473 -10.87 -2.34 0.71
C ASN A 473 -10.15 -2.20 2.07
N GLY A 474 -10.34 -1.08 2.77
CA GLY A 474 -9.68 -0.83 4.05
C GLY A 474 -8.23 -0.31 3.94
N CYS A 475 -7.75 -0.07 2.73
CA CYS A 475 -6.42 0.47 2.48
C CYS A 475 -6.50 1.91 1.97
N GLU A 476 -5.71 2.81 2.57
CA GLU A 476 -5.51 4.17 2.04
C GLU A 476 -4.72 4.10 0.74
N MET A 477 -5.38 4.46 -0.36
CA MET A 477 -4.77 4.47 -1.69
C MET A 477 -4.08 5.79 -2.02
N ALA A 478 -4.63 6.88 -1.51
CA ALA A 478 -4.10 8.23 -1.69
C ALA A 478 -4.62 9.16 -0.61
N SER A 479 -3.82 10.15 -0.26
CA SER A 479 -4.21 11.30 0.55
C SER A 479 -4.04 12.58 -0.26
N GLY A 480 -4.93 13.55 -0.06
CA GLY A 480 -4.90 14.82 -0.75
C GLY A 480 -5.58 15.95 0.03
N ALA A 481 -5.43 17.17 -0.48
CA ALA A 481 -6.10 18.34 0.10
C ALA A 481 -6.22 19.48 -0.92
N VAL A 482 -7.17 20.36 -0.71
CA VAL A 482 -7.07 21.75 -1.19
C VAL A 482 -6.01 22.46 -0.34
N ARG A 483 -5.06 23.11 -1.00
CA ARG A 483 -3.93 23.71 -0.29
C ARG A 483 -4.23 25.12 0.19
N ASN A 484 -3.72 25.44 1.37
CA ASN A 484 -3.68 26.82 1.79
C ASN A 484 -2.68 27.59 0.90
N HIS A 485 -3.13 28.67 0.28
CA HIS A 485 -2.35 29.58 -0.55
C HIS A 485 -2.38 31.03 -0.03
N SER A 486 -2.97 31.23 1.16
CA SER A 486 -3.07 32.54 1.83
C SER A 486 -2.10 32.63 3.00
N ILE A 487 -1.29 33.68 2.99
CA ILE A 487 -0.35 33.98 4.10
C ILE A 487 -1.11 34.26 5.39
N GLU A 488 -2.24 34.99 5.32
CA GLU A 488 -3.03 35.35 6.50
C GLU A 488 -3.61 34.10 7.18
N ILE A 489 -4.18 33.18 6.37
CA ILE A 489 -4.69 31.90 6.88
C ILE A 489 -3.54 31.09 7.47
N MET A 490 -2.39 31.00 6.77
CA MET A 490 -1.22 30.28 7.27
C MET A 490 -0.78 30.79 8.64
N LYS A 491 -0.59 32.10 8.80
CA LYS A 491 -0.19 32.70 10.08
C LYS A 491 -1.20 32.39 11.19
N LYS A 492 -2.48 32.58 10.92
CA LYS A 492 -3.54 32.35 11.91
C LYS A 492 -3.64 30.89 12.30
N ALA A 493 -3.57 29.96 11.32
CA ALA A 493 -3.62 28.52 11.57
C ALA A 493 -2.46 28.05 12.46
N PHE A 494 -1.25 28.50 12.17
CA PHE A 494 -0.08 28.16 12.98
C PHE A 494 -0.12 28.77 14.39
N LEU A 495 -0.64 29.99 14.51
CA LEU A 495 -0.82 30.63 15.82
C LEU A 495 -1.78 29.83 16.73
N LEU A 496 -2.88 29.32 16.18
CA LEU A 496 -3.83 28.47 16.92
C LEU A 496 -3.22 27.11 17.32
N ALA A 497 -2.32 26.57 16.52
CA ALA A 497 -1.53 25.38 16.86
C ALA A 497 -0.36 25.66 17.84
N GLY A 498 -0.27 26.90 18.37
CA GLY A 498 0.75 27.28 19.34
C GLY A 498 2.13 27.63 18.76
N TYR A 499 2.23 27.84 17.45
CA TYR A 499 3.46 28.26 16.79
C TYR A 499 3.44 29.78 16.53
N ASP A 500 4.60 30.41 16.67
CA ASP A 500 4.74 31.84 16.34
C ASP A 500 4.98 32.06 14.84
N GLU A 501 4.84 33.32 14.39
CA GLU A 501 5.03 33.70 12.98
C GLU A 501 6.45 33.40 12.49
N GLU A 502 7.45 33.42 13.37
CA GLU A 502 8.85 33.18 13.00
C GLU A 502 9.06 31.71 12.56
N VAL A 503 8.32 30.79 13.16
CA VAL A 503 8.30 29.37 12.72
C VAL A 503 7.82 29.26 11.28
N VAL A 504 6.75 29.97 10.93
CA VAL A 504 6.23 29.99 9.56
C VAL A 504 7.25 30.56 8.58
N LYS A 505 7.87 31.69 8.92
CA LYS A 505 8.89 32.36 8.09
C LYS A 505 10.18 31.55 7.91
N THR A 506 10.51 30.69 8.85
CA THR A 506 11.76 29.91 8.81
C THR A 506 11.55 28.50 8.25
N LYS A 507 10.62 27.72 8.82
CA LYS A 507 10.37 26.33 8.38
C LYS A 507 9.65 26.23 7.03
N PHE A 508 8.76 27.21 6.74
CA PHE A 508 7.99 27.25 5.48
C PHE A 508 8.42 28.41 4.58
N LYS A 509 9.64 28.89 4.72
CA LYS A 509 10.18 30.07 4.05
C LYS A 509 9.87 30.14 2.55
N SER A 510 10.02 29.02 1.84
CA SER A 510 9.81 28.98 0.39
C SER A 510 8.36 29.26 0.01
N LEU A 511 7.40 28.61 0.68
CA LEU A 511 5.97 28.84 0.45
C LEU A 511 5.54 30.22 0.93
N TYR A 512 5.97 30.61 2.15
CA TYR A 512 5.68 31.93 2.70
C TYR A 512 6.14 33.06 1.77
N THR A 513 7.32 32.89 1.16
CA THR A 513 7.84 33.87 0.20
C THR A 513 7.08 33.81 -1.12
N ALA A 514 6.84 32.60 -1.67
CA ALA A 514 6.18 32.44 -2.94
C ALA A 514 4.74 32.96 -2.94
N PHE A 515 4.01 32.78 -1.84
CA PHE A 515 2.62 33.24 -1.74
C PHE A 515 2.46 34.77 -1.74
N GLN A 516 3.54 35.50 -1.54
CA GLN A 516 3.54 36.95 -1.72
C GLN A 516 3.45 37.39 -3.19
N TYR A 517 3.66 36.46 -4.13
CA TYR A 517 3.74 36.75 -5.57
C TYR A 517 2.58 36.14 -6.36
N GLY A 518 1.39 36.04 -5.74
CA GLY A 518 0.17 35.68 -6.46
C GLY A 518 0.01 34.16 -6.62
N ALA A 519 -0.01 33.42 -5.52
CA ALA A 519 -0.32 31.99 -5.54
C ALA A 519 -1.77 31.73 -5.95
N PRO A 520 -2.02 30.85 -6.94
CA PRO A 520 -3.37 30.46 -7.31
C PRO A 520 -3.98 29.51 -6.25
N PRO A 521 -5.31 29.38 -6.14
CA PRO A 521 -5.91 28.24 -5.47
C PRO A 521 -5.46 26.96 -6.17
N HIS A 522 -5.06 25.96 -5.40
CA HIS A 522 -4.54 24.69 -5.93
C HIS A 522 -4.85 23.52 -5.01
N ALA A 523 -4.91 22.33 -5.59
CA ALA A 523 -5.24 21.10 -4.90
C ALA A 523 -4.61 19.90 -5.62
N GLY A 524 -4.37 18.83 -4.90
CA GLY A 524 -3.84 17.60 -5.46
C GLY A 524 -3.84 16.46 -4.47
N MET A 525 -3.29 15.32 -4.90
CA MET A 525 -3.17 14.12 -4.08
C MET A 525 -1.98 13.28 -4.52
N ALA A 526 -1.69 12.24 -3.75
CA ALA A 526 -0.55 11.36 -3.96
C ALA A 526 -0.92 9.87 -3.83
N PRO A 527 -1.47 9.24 -4.89
CA PRO A 527 -1.70 7.80 -4.93
C PRO A 527 -0.43 6.97 -4.73
N GLY A 528 -0.46 6.01 -3.80
CA GLY A 528 0.63 5.08 -3.54
C GLY A 528 0.76 4.02 -4.62
N ILE A 529 1.80 4.09 -5.45
CA ILE A 529 2.04 3.11 -6.53
C ILE A 529 2.19 1.69 -5.97
N ASP A 530 2.99 1.54 -4.92
CA ASP A 530 3.26 0.23 -4.34
C ASP A 530 1.98 -0.42 -3.78
N ARG A 531 1.08 0.37 -3.16
CA ARG A 531 -0.21 -0.11 -2.67
C ARG A 531 -1.16 -0.51 -3.80
N ILE A 532 -1.19 0.26 -4.90
CA ILE A 532 -1.96 -0.08 -6.10
C ILE A 532 -1.52 -1.45 -6.63
N ILE A 533 -0.21 -1.64 -6.79
CA ILE A 533 0.35 -2.90 -7.30
C ILE A 533 0.07 -4.04 -6.34
N MET A 534 0.27 -3.84 -5.04
CA MET A 534 0.02 -4.84 -3.99
C MET A 534 -1.43 -5.36 -4.03
N LEU A 535 -2.42 -4.46 -4.10
CA LEU A 535 -3.82 -4.86 -4.19
C LEU A 535 -4.13 -5.60 -5.49
N LEU A 536 -3.65 -5.12 -6.64
CA LEU A 536 -3.92 -5.73 -7.94
C LEU A 536 -3.26 -7.10 -8.11
N THR A 537 -2.09 -7.33 -7.50
CA THR A 537 -1.39 -8.61 -7.52
C THR A 537 -1.86 -9.59 -6.44
N GLY A 538 -2.67 -9.10 -5.47
CA GLY A 538 -3.13 -9.87 -4.32
C GLY A 538 -2.02 -10.19 -3.32
N GLU A 539 -0.95 -9.41 -3.30
CA GLU A 539 0.15 -9.55 -2.35
C GLU A 539 -0.20 -8.88 -1.01
N GLU A 540 0.25 -9.49 0.09
CA GLU A 540 0.00 -8.99 1.44
C GLU A 540 1.09 -8.04 1.96
N ASN A 541 2.19 -7.90 1.19
CA ASN A 541 3.39 -7.18 1.60
C ASN A 541 3.98 -6.38 0.43
N LEU A 542 4.27 -5.10 0.65
CA LEU A 542 4.88 -4.21 -0.35
C LEU A 542 6.24 -4.73 -0.88
N ARG A 543 7.00 -5.46 -0.07
CA ARG A 543 8.29 -6.03 -0.49
C ARG A 543 8.18 -7.07 -1.59
N GLU A 544 7.01 -7.67 -1.79
CA GLU A 544 6.74 -8.59 -2.90
C GLU A 544 6.53 -7.86 -4.25
N VAL A 545 6.26 -6.56 -4.21
CA VAL A 545 6.03 -5.73 -5.40
C VAL A 545 7.11 -4.66 -5.61
N GLN A 546 8.15 -4.66 -4.80
CA GLN A 546 9.36 -3.83 -4.94
C GLN A 546 10.54 -4.70 -5.42
N ILE A 547 11.40 -4.13 -6.28
CA ILE A 547 12.47 -4.92 -6.91
C ILE A 547 13.60 -5.28 -5.93
N PHE A 548 14.08 -4.32 -5.12
CA PHE A 548 15.13 -4.49 -4.11
C PHE A 548 14.72 -3.80 -2.80
N PRO A 549 13.71 -4.34 -2.09
CA PRO A 549 13.25 -3.74 -0.85
C PRO A 549 14.20 -4.01 0.33
N PRO A 550 14.22 -3.14 1.36
CA PRO A 550 14.82 -3.49 2.64
C PRO A 550 13.98 -4.55 3.37
N ASN A 551 14.57 -5.19 4.39
CA ASN A 551 13.83 -6.07 5.30
C ASN A 551 12.97 -5.27 6.29
N VAL A 552 12.25 -5.96 7.19
CA VAL A 552 11.41 -5.33 8.23
C VAL A 552 12.19 -4.46 9.22
N SER A 553 13.48 -4.66 9.34
CA SER A 553 14.37 -3.84 10.18
C SER A 553 15.01 -2.67 9.42
N GLY A 554 14.58 -2.42 8.17
CA GLY A 554 15.12 -1.34 7.33
C GLY A 554 16.52 -1.61 6.76
N GLN A 555 16.95 -2.88 6.71
CA GLN A 555 18.27 -3.27 6.22
C GLN A 555 18.19 -3.75 4.76
N ASP A 556 19.11 -3.28 3.93
CA ASP A 556 19.36 -3.86 2.60
C ASP A 556 20.29 -5.06 2.74
N LEU A 557 19.72 -6.26 2.75
CA LEU A 557 20.47 -7.51 2.94
C LEU A 557 21.29 -7.90 1.70
N LEU A 558 20.98 -7.34 0.54
CA LEU A 558 21.71 -7.60 -0.70
C LEU A 558 22.98 -6.76 -0.78
N MET A 559 22.86 -5.45 -0.52
CA MET A 559 24.00 -4.51 -0.62
C MET A 559 24.69 -4.29 0.73
N GLY A 560 24.09 -4.77 1.84
CA GLY A 560 24.65 -4.67 3.20
C GLY A 560 24.44 -3.29 3.85
N GLY A 561 23.42 -2.55 3.43
CA GLY A 561 23.09 -1.25 4.05
C GLY A 561 22.22 -1.39 5.32
N PRO A 562 22.34 -0.50 6.33
CA PRO A 562 23.36 0.55 6.44
C PRO A 562 24.76 0.03 6.76
N THR A 563 25.80 0.73 6.29
CA THR A 563 27.20 0.37 6.48
C THR A 563 27.95 1.38 7.34
N GLU A 564 29.05 0.94 7.94
CA GLU A 564 29.97 1.84 8.63
C GLU A 564 30.59 2.85 7.65
N VAL A 565 30.86 4.05 8.14
CA VAL A 565 31.59 5.08 7.42
C VAL A 565 33.01 5.21 7.94
N THR A 566 33.96 5.56 7.07
CA THR A 566 35.35 5.73 7.42
C THR A 566 35.60 7.04 8.17
N GLU A 567 36.65 7.11 8.98
CA GLU A 567 37.10 8.33 9.63
C GLU A 567 37.38 9.47 8.62
N ALA A 568 37.85 9.14 7.42
CA ALA A 568 38.04 10.14 6.36
C ALA A 568 36.72 10.77 5.92
N GLN A 569 35.67 9.96 5.70
CA GLN A 569 34.33 10.43 5.35
C GLN A 569 33.71 11.28 6.47
N LEU A 570 33.89 10.87 7.74
CA LEU A 570 33.44 11.67 8.89
C LEU A 570 34.13 13.03 8.94
N ARG A 571 35.44 13.08 8.74
CA ARG A 571 36.20 14.35 8.70
C ARG A 571 35.77 15.25 7.54
N GLU A 572 35.61 14.69 6.35
CA GLU A 572 35.15 15.43 5.17
C GLU A 572 33.75 16.03 5.35
N THR A 573 32.88 15.33 6.07
CA THR A 573 31.52 15.79 6.38
C THR A 573 31.41 16.56 7.69
N HIS A 574 32.54 16.80 8.38
CA HIS A 574 32.61 17.50 9.67
C HIS A 574 31.80 16.85 10.80
N LEU A 575 31.69 15.50 10.79
CA LEU A 575 30.95 14.72 11.77
C LEU A 575 31.86 13.96 12.70
N LYS A 576 31.30 13.55 13.84
CA LYS A 576 31.88 12.62 14.79
C LYS A 576 30.77 11.73 15.35
N ILE A 577 31.02 10.42 15.39
CA ILE A 577 30.12 9.47 16.09
C ILE A 577 30.23 9.78 17.60
N ARG A 578 29.11 9.81 18.28
CA ARG A 578 29.04 9.89 19.75
C ARG A 578 28.83 8.49 20.29
N ASP A 579 29.50 8.18 21.41
CA ASP A 579 29.32 6.94 22.16
C ASP A 579 27.93 6.88 22.79
#